data_b88f3e9d34231ebbcc4a388e9591be6b
#
_entry.id   b88f3e9d34231ebbcc4a388e9591be6b
#
_cell.length_a   1.000
_cell.length_b   1.000
_cell.length_c   1.000
_cell.angle_alpha   90.00
_cell.angle_beta   90.00
_cell.angle_gamma   90.00
#
_symmetry.space_group_name_H-M   'P 1'
#
loop_
_entity.id
_entity.type
_entity.pdbx_description
1 polymer ?
#
loop_
_entity_poly.entity_id
_entity_poly.type
_entity_poly.pdbx_seq_one_letter_code
_entity_poly.pdbx_strand_id
1 'polypeptide(L)'
;MSLHSVFTTLFFLCLSLNVFAQKNSKEIKEIKVPAPKITENRSRFEQLELFNKVLHLVETQYYRPVSTEKLIEGALKGMMDTLDPHSAFLNKDFFEKMQNDTQGEFGGLGLEVTQREGVSYIITPIDDTPAFRAGVLPKDKLVEINHEPIVGMSLEDSMEKMRGKIGEKIHLGVVREGHEGIKHFNLVRELIKVKPVKSELVGDHFAYIRLTQFQKRSAESMEEAMKALKAKTEKNGGLAGIILDLRSNPGGLLDQAVDVSSLFLKEGIVVSTESRDPQNKDIRYVKKSGFKDLTTPMVVLINGASASASEIVAGALQDYKRAVIMGSQSFGKGSVQTVAQLDKETGVKLTIAQYMTPKNRKIQAVGIMPDVTIEDVDQDEFEKNLRQDRYIREKDLRNHLTAMIENPSEKKQREADERVERLHKMQELEKRKTKKKIVEDELFKTFKAQEDYQVLQAMRYLQGYNVFKETKTINK
;
A
#
# COMPACT_ATOMS: atom_id res chain seq x y z
N MET A 1 -40.21 -1.87 -67.94
CA MET A 1 -39.02 -1.11 -67.52
C MET A 1 -38.03 -2.12 -66.99
N SER A 2 -36.94 -2.29 -67.72
CA SER A 2 -36.04 -3.44 -67.56
C SER A 2 -35.04 -3.26 -66.44
N LEU A 3 -34.74 -4.36 -65.82
CA LEU A 3 -33.77 -4.52 -64.70
C LEU A 3 -32.36 -3.93 -64.97
N HIS A 4 -32.06 -3.58 -66.22
CA HIS A 4 -30.74 -3.06 -66.66
C HIS A 4 -30.54 -1.57 -66.30
N SER A 5 -31.57 -0.78 -66.06
CA SER A 5 -31.45 0.66 -65.75
C SER A 5 -31.11 0.92 -64.29
N VAL A 6 -31.40 -0.03 -63.39
CA VAL A 6 -31.15 0.14 -61.93
C VAL A 6 -29.68 -0.21 -61.57
N PHE A 7 -29.07 -1.16 -62.34
CA PHE A 7 -27.67 -1.56 -62.11
C PHE A 7 -26.66 -0.52 -62.57
N THR A 8 -26.95 0.22 -63.64
CA THR A 8 -26.03 1.25 -64.17
C THR A 8 -26.00 2.48 -63.28
N THR A 9 -27.09 2.83 -62.60
CA THR A 9 -27.14 4.00 -61.68
C THR A 9 -26.42 3.71 -60.35
N LEU A 10 -26.42 2.46 -59.88
CA LEU A 10 -25.73 2.06 -58.65
C LEU A 10 -24.21 1.97 -58.84
N PHE A 11 -23.76 1.60 -60.07
CA PHE A 11 -22.33 1.51 -60.40
C PHE A 11 -21.66 2.89 -60.49
N PHE A 12 -22.37 3.91 -60.96
CA PHE A 12 -21.86 5.29 -61.00
C PHE A 12 -21.83 5.95 -59.62
N LEU A 13 -22.74 5.56 -58.69
CA LEU A 13 -22.73 6.09 -57.33
C LEU A 13 -21.60 5.54 -56.48
N CYS A 14 -21.20 4.27 -56.72
CA CYS A 14 -20.01 3.69 -56.02
C CYS A 14 -18.69 4.24 -56.54
N LEU A 15 -18.58 4.65 -57.82
CA LEU A 15 -17.35 5.26 -58.34
C LEU A 15 -17.18 6.72 -57.86
N SER A 16 -18.25 7.46 -57.62
CA SER A 16 -18.16 8.84 -57.11
C SER A 16 -17.77 8.92 -55.62
N LEU A 17 -18.12 7.89 -54.82
CA LEU A 17 -17.69 7.80 -53.41
C LEU A 17 -16.23 7.44 -53.25
N ASN A 18 -15.64 6.67 -54.19
CA ASN A 18 -14.21 6.34 -54.14
C ASN A 18 -13.29 7.49 -54.57
N VAL A 19 -13.76 8.42 -55.41
CA VAL A 19 -12.99 9.60 -55.81
C VAL A 19 -12.95 10.68 -54.73
N PHE A 20 -13.97 10.74 -53.85
CA PHE A 20 -13.96 11.66 -52.71
C PHE A 20 -13.14 11.14 -51.51
N ALA A 21 -13.01 9.82 -51.36
CA ALA A 21 -12.20 9.24 -50.28
C ALA A 21 -10.65 9.35 -50.54
N GLN A 22 -10.28 9.53 -51.79
CA GLN A 22 -8.85 9.60 -52.19
C GLN A 22 -8.24 11.01 -52.14
N LYS A 23 -9.04 12.06 -51.86
CA LYS A 23 -8.57 13.45 -51.88
C LYS A 23 -8.30 14.03 -50.50
N ASN A 24 -8.54 13.28 -49.44
CA ASN A 24 -8.29 13.73 -48.05
C ASN A 24 -7.41 12.79 -47.23
N SER A 25 -6.74 11.82 -47.83
CA SER A 25 -5.59 11.17 -47.19
C SER A 25 -4.38 12.11 -47.30
N LYS A 26 -4.38 13.11 -46.44
CA LYS A 26 -3.10 13.72 -46.06
C LYS A 26 -2.24 12.58 -45.54
N GLU A 27 -1.15 12.31 -46.26
CA GLU A 27 -0.08 11.45 -45.76
C GLU A 27 0.14 11.72 -44.29
N ILE A 28 -0.28 10.80 -43.44
CA ILE A 28 0.23 10.69 -42.08
C ILE A 28 1.67 10.26 -42.32
N LYS A 29 2.57 11.23 -42.47
CA LYS A 29 3.99 10.97 -42.36
C LYS A 29 4.14 10.28 -41.02
N GLU A 30 4.43 8.97 -41.06
CA GLU A 30 5.00 8.28 -39.91
C GLU A 30 6.11 9.16 -39.36
N ILE A 31 5.84 9.85 -38.25
CA ILE A 31 6.88 10.50 -37.49
C ILE A 31 7.69 9.32 -36.93
N LYS A 32 8.67 8.88 -37.68
CA LYS A 32 9.74 8.04 -37.15
C LYS A 32 10.36 8.89 -36.04
N VAL A 33 9.89 8.68 -34.82
CA VAL A 33 10.59 9.15 -33.63
C VAL A 33 11.96 8.49 -33.73
N PRO A 34 13.04 9.26 -33.93
CA PRO A 34 14.36 8.65 -33.95
C PRO A 34 14.52 7.98 -32.61
N ALA A 35 14.80 6.67 -32.62
CA ALA A 35 15.24 6.00 -31.42
C ALA A 35 16.30 6.87 -30.77
N PRO A 36 16.22 7.15 -29.45
CA PRO A 36 17.21 7.96 -28.79
C PRO A 36 18.58 7.37 -29.20
N LYS A 37 19.40 8.17 -29.87
CA LYS A 37 20.79 7.81 -30.12
C LYS A 37 21.39 7.66 -28.73
N ILE A 38 21.44 6.41 -28.26
CA ILE A 38 22.33 6.03 -27.18
C ILE A 38 23.70 6.33 -27.77
N THR A 39 24.25 7.47 -27.43
CA THR A 39 25.65 7.77 -27.65
C THR A 39 26.38 6.64 -26.92
N GLU A 40 26.98 5.73 -27.67
CA GLU A 40 27.83 4.65 -27.15
C GLU A 40 29.04 5.27 -26.47
N ASN A 41 28.83 5.66 -25.20
CA ASN A 41 29.85 6.33 -24.41
C ASN A 41 30.62 5.35 -23.58
N ARG A 42 31.25 4.38 -23.96
CA ARG A 42 32.08 3.37 -23.29
C ARG A 42 31.38 2.01 -23.21
N SER A 43 32.16 0.99 -23.51
CA SER A 43 31.74 -0.39 -23.31
C SER A 43 31.48 -0.72 -21.85
N ARG A 44 30.73 -1.77 -21.57
CA ARG A 44 30.49 -2.22 -20.19
C ARG A 44 31.80 -2.47 -19.43
N PHE A 45 32.82 -2.96 -20.08
CA PHE A 45 34.13 -3.20 -19.48
C PHE A 45 34.84 -1.89 -19.11
N GLU A 46 34.82 -0.89 -19.97
CA GLU A 46 35.39 0.43 -19.68
C GLU A 46 34.66 1.12 -18.49
N GLN A 47 33.34 0.91 -18.35
CA GLN A 47 32.59 1.40 -17.21
C GLN A 47 33.00 0.71 -15.90
N LEU A 48 33.17 -0.62 -15.94
CA LEU A 48 33.65 -1.38 -14.76
C LEU A 48 35.12 -1.04 -14.42
N GLU A 49 35.96 -0.78 -15.41
CA GLU A 49 37.32 -0.31 -15.18
C GLU A 49 37.33 1.08 -14.50
N LEU A 50 36.48 1.99 -14.95
CA LEU A 50 36.31 3.29 -14.30
C LEU A 50 35.88 3.13 -12.83
N PHE A 51 34.90 2.27 -12.58
CA PHE A 51 34.43 1.97 -11.24
C PHE A 51 35.58 1.47 -10.34
N ASN A 52 36.36 0.52 -10.82
CA ASN A 52 37.52 -0.01 -10.09
C ASN A 52 38.58 1.06 -9.82
N LYS A 53 38.85 1.96 -10.78
CA LYS A 53 39.80 3.08 -10.59
C LYS A 53 39.32 4.03 -9.49
N VAL A 54 38.02 4.35 -9.47
CA VAL A 54 37.43 5.22 -8.43
C VAL A 54 37.48 4.51 -7.08
N LEU A 55 37.12 3.23 -7.01
CA LEU A 55 37.19 2.45 -5.78
C LEU A 55 38.59 2.47 -5.20
N HIS A 56 39.59 2.12 -6.00
CA HIS A 56 41.01 2.12 -5.58
C HIS A 56 41.48 3.51 -5.12
N LEU A 57 41.08 4.57 -5.83
CA LEU A 57 41.44 5.94 -5.43
C LEU A 57 40.87 6.30 -4.06
N VAL A 58 39.61 5.94 -3.80
CA VAL A 58 38.94 6.18 -2.50
C VAL A 58 39.62 5.38 -1.40
N GLU A 59 39.91 4.10 -1.60
CA GLU A 59 40.59 3.24 -0.62
C GLU A 59 41.98 3.74 -0.27
N THR A 60 42.70 4.31 -1.24
CA THR A 60 44.12 4.70 -1.03
C THR A 60 44.31 6.15 -0.65
N GLN A 61 43.41 7.06 -1.01
CA GLN A 61 43.61 8.50 -0.86
C GLN A 61 42.56 9.21 0.02
N TYR A 62 41.46 8.55 0.38
CA TYR A 62 40.50 9.21 1.27
C TYR A 62 41.13 9.43 2.64
N TYR A 63 40.88 10.60 3.26
CA TYR A 63 41.55 11.04 4.50
C TYR A 63 41.29 10.15 5.73
N ARG A 64 40.28 9.29 5.69
CA ARG A 64 39.99 8.29 6.72
C ARG A 64 39.92 6.90 6.11
N PRO A 65 40.35 5.85 6.84
CA PRO A 65 40.17 4.48 6.36
C PRO A 65 38.67 4.18 6.12
N VAL A 66 38.34 3.60 4.98
CA VAL A 66 36.99 3.15 4.62
C VAL A 66 37.08 1.69 4.21
N SER A 67 36.15 0.85 4.65
CA SER A 67 36.13 -0.55 4.21
C SER A 67 35.58 -0.67 2.78
N THR A 68 36.19 -1.53 1.98
CA THR A 68 35.73 -1.89 0.63
C THR A 68 34.28 -2.33 0.65
N GLU A 69 33.88 -3.12 1.64
CA GLU A 69 32.51 -3.60 1.82
C GLU A 69 31.49 -2.46 1.87
N LYS A 70 31.74 -1.42 2.69
CA LYS A 70 30.88 -0.24 2.76
C LYS A 70 30.80 0.54 1.46
N LEU A 71 31.92 0.64 0.73
CA LEU A 71 31.96 1.31 -0.57
C LEU A 71 31.15 0.55 -1.62
N ILE A 72 31.29 -0.77 -1.67
CA ILE A 72 30.53 -1.63 -2.58
C ILE A 72 29.04 -1.61 -2.22
N GLU A 73 28.69 -1.74 -0.93
CA GLU A 73 27.29 -1.64 -0.48
C GLU A 73 26.66 -0.30 -0.89
N GLY A 74 27.39 0.81 -0.70
CA GLY A 74 26.96 2.13 -1.14
C GLY A 74 26.76 2.23 -2.65
N ALA A 75 27.65 1.63 -3.43
CA ALA A 75 27.53 1.58 -4.88
C ALA A 75 26.32 0.76 -5.34
N LEU A 76 26.08 -0.42 -4.72
CA LEU A 76 24.92 -1.27 -5.01
C LEU A 76 23.61 -0.56 -4.66
N LYS A 77 23.54 0.14 -3.51
CA LYS A 77 22.40 0.98 -3.15
C LYS A 77 22.17 2.08 -4.19
N GLY A 78 23.22 2.83 -4.55
CA GLY A 78 23.14 3.88 -5.58
C GLY A 78 22.67 3.35 -6.93
N MET A 79 23.06 2.15 -7.33
CA MET A 79 22.58 1.50 -8.56
C MET A 79 21.07 1.21 -8.47
N MET A 80 20.57 0.71 -7.34
CA MET A 80 19.14 0.47 -7.16
C MET A 80 18.35 1.78 -7.15
N ASP A 81 18.85 2.83 -6.52
CA ASP A 81 18.22 4.15 -6.45
C ASP A 81 18.03 4.81 -7.82
N THR A 82 18.76 4.36 -8.86
CA THR A 82 18.56 4.83 -10.24
C THR A 82 17.35 4.23 -10.93
N LEU A 83 16.77 3.15 -10.40
CA LEU A 83 15.69 2.39 -11.04
C LEU A 83 14.31 2.95 -10.66
N ASP A 84 13.92 2.74 -9.43
CA ASP A 84 12.62 3.13 -8.87
C ASP A 84 12.68 3.15 -7.32
N PRO A 85 11.68 3.71 -6.62
CA PRO A 85 11.71 3.83 -5.14
C PRO A 85 11.49 2.49 -4.41
N HIS A 86 11.23 1.41 -5.10
CA HIS A 86 10.90 0.10 -4.51
C HIS A 86 11.98 -0.95 -4.72
N SER A 87 12.85 -0.76 -5.71
CA SER A 87 14.03 -1.60 -5.93
C SER A 87 15.10 -1.26 -4.91
N ALA A 88 15.70 -2.28 -4.29
CA ALA A 88 16.70 -2.08 -3.24
C ALA A 88 17.72 -3.21 -3.18
N PHE A 89 18.95 -2.88 -2.83
CA PHE A 89 19.93 -3.86 -2.35
C PHE A 89 19.61 -4.16 -0.89
N LEU A 90 19.50 -5.43 -0.56
CA LEU A 90 19.20 -5.94 0.79
C LEU A 90 20.48 -6.51 1.39
N ASN A 91 21.05 -5.82 2.36
CA ASN A 91 22.06 -6.40 3.23
C ASN A 91 21.42 -7.38 4.22
N LYS A 92 22.22 -8.03 5.04
CA LYS A 92 21.76 -9.06 5.98
C LYS A 92 20.56 -8.62 6.82
N ASP A 93 20.66 -7.47 7.47
CA ASP A 93 19.65 -6.98 8.41
C ASP A 93 18.32 -6.69 7.68
N PHE A 94 18.38 -6.03 6.51
CA PHE A 94 17.20 -5.77 5.71
C PHE A 94 16.58 -7.03 5.09
N PHE A 95 17.39 -8.02 4.74
CA PHE A 95 16.92 -9.28 4.20
C PHE A 95 16.18 -10.10 5.27
N GLU A 96 16.76 -10.24 6.47
CA GLU A 96 16.11 -10.88 7.62
C GLU A 96 14.84 -10.15 8.04
N LYS A 97 14.86 -8.82 8.12
CA LYS A 97 13.69 -8.01 8.45
C LYS A 97 12.54 -8.25 7.47
N MET A 98 12.82 -8.24 6.18
CA MET A 98 11.80 -8.47 5.18
C MET A 98 11.19 -9.87 5.27
N GLN A 99 11.97 -10.90 5.57
CA GLN A 99 11.46 -12.26 5.79
C GLN A 99 10.52 -12.30 7.00
N ASN A 100 10.91 -11.68 8.11
CA ASN A 100 10.11 -11.62 9.33
C ASN A 100 8.79 -10.86 9.12
N ASP A 101 8.83 -9.70 8.47
CA ASP A 101 7.63 -8.90 8.17
C ASP A 101 6.64 -9.66 7.27
N THR A 102 7.15 -10.49 6.35
CA THR A 102 6.34 -11.34 5.47
C THR A 102 5.64 -12.48 6.23
N GLN A 103 6.30 -13.01 7.24
CA GLN A 103 5.73 -14.06 8.09
C GLN A 103 4.73 -13.50 9.12
N GLY A 104 4.82 -12.22 9.44
CA GLY A 104 4.04 -11.57 10.51
C GLY A 104 4.52 -11.96 11.90
N GLU A 105 5.77 -12.39 11.99
CA GLU A 105 6.41 -12.82 13.23
C GLU A 105 7.77 -12.12 13.36
N PHE A 106 8.07 -11.58 14.52
CA PHE A 106 9.37 -10.96 14.79
C PHE A 106 9.80 -11.13 16.24
N GLY A 107 11.10 -11.13 16.47
CA GLY A 107 11.66 -11.08 17.82
C GLY A 107 11.50 -9.70 18.42
N GLY A 108 10.80 -9.58 19.53
CA GLY A 108 10.49 -8.29 20.14
C GLY A 108 9.83 -8.39 21.51
N LEU A 109 9.16 -7.31 21.91
CA LEU A 109 8.57 -7.16 23.24
C LEU A 109 7.04 -7.16 23.24
N GLY A 110 6.42 -6.96 22.05
CA GLY A 110 4.95 -6.87 21.92
C GLY A 110 4.42 -5.53 22.39
N LEU A 111 4.99 -4.43 21.89
CA LEU A 111 4.56 -3.07 22.16
C LEU A 111 4.05 -2.41 20.88
N GLU A 112 2.89 -1.79 20.97
CA GLU A 112 2.43 -0.82 19.97
C GLU A 112 2.85 0.57 20.45
N VAL A 113 3.66 1.27 19.64
CA VAL A 113 4.26 2.56 20.01
C VAL A 113 3.94 3.63 18.98
N THR A 114 3.91 4.87 19.42
CA THR A 114 3.79 6.06 18.58
C THR A 114 4.81 7.10 19.04
N GLN A 115 4.99 8.16 18.22
CA GLN A 115 5.90 9.24 18.58
C GLN A 115 5.22 10.60 18.45
N ARG A 116 5.51 11.47 19.42
CA ARG A 116 5.12 12.86 19.38
C ARG A 116 6.22 13.74 19.94
N GLU A 117 6.54 14.83 19.24
CA GLU A 117 7.55 15.82 19.68
C GLU A 117 8.89 15.19 20.11
N GLY A 118 9.29 14.11 19.38
CA GLY A 118 10.54 13.41 19.68
C GLY A 118 10.49 12.44 20.87
N VAL A 119 9.32 12.25 21.50
CA VAL A 119 9.11 11.29 22.59
C VAL A 119 8.28 10.12 22.10
N SER A 120 8.76 8.89 22.36
CA SER A 120 8.04 7.65 22.04
C SER A 120 7.07 7.29 23.18
N TYR A 121 5.81 7.02 22.83
CA TYR A 121 4.74 6.64 23.76
C TYR A 121 4.27 5.23 23.48
N ILE A 122 4.00 4.48 24.53
CA ILE A 122 3.38 3.17 24.43
C ILE A 122 1.87 3.35 24.29
N ILE A 123 1.31 2.96 23.13
CA ILE A 123 -0.14 2.95 22.90
C ILE A 123 -0.75 1.82 23.72
N THR A 124 -0.24 0.60 23.55
CA THR A 124 -0.65 -0.58 24.30
C THR A 124 0.40 -1.69 24.21
N PRO A 125 0.61 -2.46 25.28
CA PRO A 125 1.26 -3.74 25.17
C PRO A 125 0.28 -4.76 24.57
N ILE A 126 0.78 -5.65 23.72
CA ILE A 126 0.01 -6.77 23.14
C ILE A 126 -0.16 -7.85 24.19
N ASP A 127 -1.37 -8.41 24.32
CA ASP A 127 -1.68 -9.44 25.30
C ASP A 127 -0.72 -10.63 25.17
N ASP A 128 -0.38 -11.25 26.31
CA ASP A 128 0.51 -12.42 26.43
C ASP A 128 1.95 -12.22 25.94
N THR A 129 2.39 -10.98 25.75
CA THR A 129 3.78 -10.65 25.34
C THR A 129 4.66 -10.28 26.54
N PRO A 130 6.00 -10.25 26.36
CA PRO A 130 6.92 -9.88 27.44
C PRO A 130 6.60 -8.54 28.10
N ALA A 131 6.27 -7.53 27.31
CA ALA A 131 5.94 -6.21 27.83
C ALA A 131 4.63 -6.22 28.65
N PHE A 132 3.61 -6.93 28.18
CA PHE A 132 2.34 -7.08 28.89
C PHE A 132 2.53 -7.78 30.24
N ARG A 133 3.23 -8.92 30.26
CA ARG A 133 3.51 -9.70 31.51
C ARG A 133 4.36 -8.93 32.51
N ALA A 134 5.22 -8.03 32.04
CA ALA A 134 6.05 -7.18 32.90
C ALA A 134 5.27 -5.98 33.47
N GLY A 135 4.06 -5.72 33.03
CA GLY A 135 3.24 -4.62 33.53
C GLY A 135 3.61 -3.26 32.93
N VAL A 136 4.07 -3.25 31.68
CA VAL A 136 4.13 -2.04 30.84
C VAL A 136 2.69 -1.60 30.56
N LEU A 137 2.40 -0.31 30.63
CA LEU A 137 1.05 0.20 30.51
C LEU A 137 0.90 1.17 29.31
N PRO A 138 -0.33 1.35 28.81
CA PRO A 138 -0.65 2.45 27.91
C PRO A 138 -0.27 3.80 28.53
N LYS A 139 0.15 4.76 27.69
CA LYS A 139 0.63 6.10 28.06
C LYS A 139 2.02 6.15 28.72
N ASP A 140 2.68 5.04 28.95
CA ASP A 140 4.09 5.06 29.35
C ASP A 140 4.92 5.78 28.29
N LYS A 141 5.78 6.72 28.71
CA LYS A 141 6.73 7.44 27.84
C LYS A 141 8.04 6.66 27.84
N LEU A 142 8.40 6.06 26.71
CA LEU A 142 9.67 5.33 26.57
C LEU A 142 10.82 6.35 26.44
N VAL A 143 11.73 6.34 27.40
CA VAL A 143 12.81 7.33 27.49
C VAL A 143 14.21 6.69 27.36
N GLU A 144 14.35 5.39 27.67
CA GLU A 144 15.61 4.65 27.61
C GLU A 144 15.42 3.26 27.00
N ILE A 145 16.40 2.83 26.21
CA ILE A 145 16.58 1.46 25.75
C ILE A 145 18.03 1.06 26.04
N ASN A 146 18.23 -0.06 26.78
CA ASN A 146 19.55 -0.55 27.19
C ASN A 146 20.39 0.52 27.88
N HIS A 147 19.77 1.33 28.76
CA HIS A 147 20.37 2.45 29.49
C HIS A 147 20.84 3.61 28.58
N GLU A 148 20.50 3.61 27.31
CA GLU A 148 20.74 4.73 26.40
C GLU A 148 19.48 5.58 26.27
N PRO A 149 19.57 6.91 26.43
CA PRO A 149 18.43 7.80 26.22
C PRO A 149 18.03 7.82 24.75
N ILE A 150 16.71 7.73 24.49
CA ILE A 150 16.15 7.70 23.12
C ILE A 150 15.29 8.92 22.79
N VAL A 151 15.20 9.88 23.70
CA VAL A 151 14.44 11.12 23.44
C VAL A 151 15.03 11.87 22.26
N GLY A 152 14.20 12.18 21.26
CA GLY A 152 14.66 12.81 20.00
C GLY A 152 15.10 11.83 18.90
N MET A 153 15.17 10.53 19.20
CA MET A 153 15.39 9.48 18.20
C MET A 153 14.13 9.29 17.34
N SER A 154 14.27 8.86 16.09
CA SER A 154 13.09 8.54 15.26
C SER A 154 12.30 7.34 15.82
N LEU A 155 11.01 7.23 15.46
CA LEU A 155 10.19 6.09 15.87
C LEU A 155 10.77 4.79 15.31
N GLU A 156 11.21 4.81 14.05
CA GLU A 156 11.82 3.67 13.37
C GLU A 156 13.07 3.18 14.10
N ASP A 157 14.00 4.08 14.43
CA ASP A 157 15.23 3.74 15.14
C ASP A 157 14.95 3.19 16.54
N SER A 158 13.95 3.77 17.24
CA SER A 158 13.53 3.29 18.55
C SER A 158 12.92 1.88 18.46
N MET A 159 12.10 1.62 17.44
CA MET A 159 11.52 0.31 17.19
C MET A 159 12.59 -0.72 16.80
N GLU A 160 13.58 -0.33 15.99
CA GLU A 160 14.68 -1.20 15.61
C GLU A 160 15.51 -1.61 16.81
N LYS A 161 15.83 -0.69 17.73
CA LYS A 161 16.49 -1.01 19.00
C LYS A 161 15.67 -1.96 19.89
N MET A 162 14.34 -1.88 19.86
CA MET A 162 13.46 -2.79 20.61
C MET A 162 13.34 -4.17 19.98
N ARG A 163 13.49 -4.31 18.67
CA ARG A 163 13.57 -5.59 17.96
C ARG A 163 14.93 -6.27 18.21
N GLY A 164 15.02 -7.57 17.95
CA GLY A 164 16.26 -8.34 18.06
C GLY A 164 16.00 -9.83 18.12
N LYS A 165 17.06 -10.61 18.38
CA LYS A 165 16.95 -12.07 18.41
C LYS A 165 16.12 -12.55 19.61
N ILE A 166 15.33 -13.57 19.36
CA ILE A 166 14.53 -14.25 20.41
C ILE A 166 15.49 -14.75 21.50
N GLY A 167 15.14 -14.53 22.77
CA GLY A 167 15.94 -14.89 23.93
C GLY A 167 16.94 -13.84 24.39
N GLU A 168 17.21 -12.79 23.61
CA GLU A 168 18.06 -11.69 24.04
C GLU A 168 17.35 -10.81 25.07
N LYS A 169 18.11 -10.39 26.08
CA LYS A 169 17.66 -9.45 27.10
C LYS A 169 17.69 -8.02 26.58
N ILE A 170 16.73 -7.24 27.04
CA ILE A 170 16.63 -5.80 26.76
C ILE A 170 16.14 -5.09 28.01
N HIS A 171 16.66 -3.90 28.24
CA HIS A 171 16.24 -3.03 29.33
C HIS A 171 15.45 -1.85 28.75
N LEU A 172 14.26 -1.57 29.32
CA LEU A 172 13.47 -0.38 28.98
C LEU A 172 13.35 0.53 30.22
N GLY A 173 13.53 1.82 30.02
CA GLY A 173 13.21 2.87 30.99
C GLY A 173 12.01 3.67 30.48
N VAL A 174 10.98 3.75 31.32
CA VAL A 174 9.77 4.53 31.01
C VAL A 174 9.46 5.56 32.09
N VAL A 175 8.90 6.69 31.69
CA VAL A 175 8.29 7.67 32.60
C VAL A 175 6.79 7.43 32.58
N ARG A 176 6.21 7.18 33.75
CA ARG A 176 4.79 6.89 33.97
C ARG A 176 4.17 7.96 34.81
N GLU A 177 2.97 8.39 34.43
CA GLU A 177 2.19 9.34 35.24
C GLU A 177 1.88 8.76 36.63
N GLY A 178 2.09 9.55 37.69
CA GLY A 178 1.92 9.10 39.07
C GLY A 178 3.08 8.25 39.64
N HIS A 179 4.18 8.10 38.91
CA HIS A 179 5.39 7.44 39.40
C HIS A 179 6.59 8.40 39.37
N GLU A 180 7.27 8.58 40.48
CA GLU A 180 8.47 9.42 40.52
C GLU A 180 9.68 8.73 39.87
N GLY A 181 10.33 9.43 38.93
CA GLY A 181 11.51 8.94 38.22
C GLY A 181 11.21 7.97 37.09
N ILE A 182 12.28 7.31 36.61
CA ILE A 182 12.21 6.35 35.52
C ILE A 182 11.92 4.95 36.08
N LYS A 183 10.87 4.33 35.56
CA LYS A 183 10.54 2.94 35.88
C LYS A 183 11.24 2.02 34.91
N HIS A 184 12.00 1.05 35.43
CA HIS A 184 12.81 0.15 34.65
C HIS A 184 12.18 -1.24 34.51
N PHE A 185 12.26 -1.80 33.29
CA PHE A 185 11.80 -3.13 32.96
C PHE A 185 12.93 -3.93 32.31
N ASN A 186 13.23 -5.10 32.87
CA ASN A 186 14.15 -6.08 32.26
C ASN A 186 13.32 -7.13 31.55
N LEU A 187 13.37 -7.14 30.22
CA LEU A 187 12.55 -7.99 29.37
C LEU A 187 13.44 -8.95 28.57
N VAL A 188 12.84 -10.03 28.12
CA VAL A 188 13.46 -10.95 27.17
C VAL A 188 12.65 -10.91 25.89
N ARG A 189 13.31 -10.75 24.75
CA ARG A 189 12.64 -10.76 23.44
C ARG A 189 12.05 -12.14 23.14
N GLU A 190 10.79 -12.17 22.75
CA GLU A 190 10.09 -13.37 22.32
C GLU A 190 9.58 -13.25 20.90
N LEU A 191 9.11 -14.37 20.34
CA LEU A 191 8.42 -14.36 19.06
C LEU A 191 7.07 -13.68 19.20
N ILE A 192 6.94 -12.48 18.65
CA ILE A 192 5.68 -11.72 18.62
C ILE A 192 4.93 -12.05 17.35
N LYS A 193 3.70 -12.53 17.50
CA LYS A 193 2.77 -12.83 16.39
C LYS A 193 1.76 -11.72 16.29
N VAL A 194 1.82 -10.97 15.20
CA VAL A 194 0.85 -9.90 14.94
C VAL A 194 -0.38 -10.50 14.28
N LYS A 195 -1.56 -10.31 14.90
CA LYS A 195 -2.83 -10.69 14.27
C LYS A 195 -3.18 -9.67 13.19
N PRO A 196 -3.21 -10.07 11.91
CA PRO A 196 -3.47 -9.13 10.83
C PRO A 196 -4.94 -8.72 10.74
N VAL A 197 -5.84 -9.44 11.39
CA VAL A 197 -7.30 -9.24 11.33
C VAL A 197 -7.84 -8.86 12.70
N LYS A 198 -8.54 -7.71 12.76
CA LYS A 198 -9.39 -7.31 13.88
C LYS A 198 -10.84 -7.34 13.39
N SER A 199 -11.78 -7.83 14.20
CA SER A 199 -13.17 -7.95 13.79
C SER A 199 -14.14 -7.76 14.94
N GLU A 200 -15.23 -7.05 14.68
CA GLU A 200 -16.32 -6.82 15.62
C GLU A 200 -17.64 -6.60 14.88
N LEU A 201 -18.77 -6.61 15.61
CA LEU A 201 -20.05 -6.17 15.06
C LEU A 201 -20.20 -4.66 15.27
N VAL A 202 -20.62 -3.95 14.23
CA VAL A 202 -21.06 -2.57 14.29
C VAL A 202 -22.59 -2.56 14.19
N GLY A 203 -23.26 -2.06 15.25
CA GLY A 203 -24.64 -2.41 15.47
C GLY A 203 -24.79 -3.93 15.66
N ASP A 204 -26.01 -4.45 15.47
CA ASP A 204 -26.27 -5.86 15.77
C ASP A 204 -26.00 -6.81 14.57
N HIS A 205 -25.86 -6.27 13.34
CA HIS A 205 -25.91 -7.06 12.12
C HIS A 205 -24.82 -6.75 11.07
N PHE A 206 -23.91 -5.81 11.33
CA PHE A 206 -22.88 -5.45 10.36
C PHE A 206 -21.51 -5.97 10.82
N ALA A 207 -20.88 -6.80 9.99
CA ALA A 207 -19.54 -7.29 10.24
C ALA A 207 -18.53 -6.20 9.88
N TYR A 208 -17.80 -5.67 10.84
CA TYR A 208 -16.61 -4.89 10.62
C TYR A 208 -15.38 -5.79 10.71
N ILE A 209 -14.55 -5.78 9.66
CA ILE A 209 -13.33 -6.56 9.57
C ILE A 209 -12.22 -5.64 9.08
N ARG A 210 -11.25 -5.38 9.93
CA ARG A 210 -10.04 -4.63 9.58
C ARG A 210 -8.89 -5.58 9.30
N LEU A 211 -8.34 -5.51 8.09
CA LEU A 211 -7.12 -6.18 7.70
C LEU A 211 -5.98 -5.15 7.70
N THR A 212 -5.02 -5.31 8.60
CA THR A 212 -3.94 -4.31 8.77
C THR A 212 -2.77 -4.54 7.84
N GLN A 213 -2.52 -5.79 7.43
CA GLN A 213 -1.45 -6.16 6.51
C GLN A 213 -1.73 -7.54 5.89
N PHE A 214 -1.22 -7.78 4.68
CA PHE A 214 -1.30 -9.09 4.01
C PHE A 214 -0.09 -9.95 4.37
N GLN A 215 -0.21 -10.68 5.48
CA GLN A 215 0.80 -11.62 5.99
C GLN A 215 0.39 -13.05 5.68
N LYS A 216 1.29 -14.00 5.90
CA LYS A 216 0.98 -15.42 5.90
C LYS A 216 -0.22 -15.68 6.82
N ARG A 217 -1.25 -16.38 6.34
CA ARG A 217 -2.50 -16.68 7.07
C ARG A 217 -3.52 -15.53 7.21
N SER A 218 -3.35 -14.40 6.49
CA SER A 218 -4.34 -13.30 6.55
C SER A 218 -5.72 -13.74 6.08
N ALA A 219 -5.80 -14.52 5.00
CA ALA A 219 -7.07 -15.05 4.49
C ALA A 219 -7.73 -16.05 5.45
N GLU A 220 -6.93 -16.93 6.09
CA GLU A 220 -7.42 -17.85 7.11
C GLU A 220 -8.00 -17.11 8.32
N SER A 221 -7.27 -16.11 8.83
CA SER A 221 -7.74 -15.28 9.94
C SER A 221 -9.01 -14.48 9.58
N MET A 222 -9.13 -14.05 8.33
CA MET A 222 -10.36 -13.40 7.85
C MET A 222 -11.53 -14.37 7.74
N GLU A 223 -11.30 -15.58 7.25
CA GLU A 223 -12.30 -16.64 7.20
C GLU A 223 -12.81 -16.99 8.60
N GLU A 224 -11.91 -17.16 9.58
CA GLU A 224 -12.25 -17.40 10.98
C GLU A 224 -13.11 -16.27 11.55
N ALA A 225 -12.71 -15.01 11.31
CA ALA A 225 -13.46 -13.83 11.73
C ALA A 225 -14.87 -13.80 11.12
N MET A 226 -14.98 -14.06 9.80
CA MET A 226 -16.26 -14.12 9.10
C MET A 226 -17.18 -15.21 9.66
N LYS A 227 -16.66 -16.41 9.89
CA LYS A 227 -17.43 -17.51 10.49
C LYS A 227 -17.92 -17.15 11.90
N ALA A 228 -17.05 -16.56 12.73
CA ALA A 228 -17.41 -16.15 14.08
C ALA A 228 -18.50 -15.08 14.11
N LEU A 229 -18.40 -14.06 13.21
CA LEU A 229 -19.40 -13.00 13.14
C LEU A 229 -20.74 -13.52 12.58
N LYS A 230 -20.72 -14.41 11.58
CA LYS A 230 -21.93 -15.08 11.09
C LYS A 230 -22.64 -15.89 12.18
N ALA A 231 -21.90 -16.68 12.94
CA ALA A 231 -22.46 -17.47 14.04
C ALA A 231 -23.09 -16.59 15.14
N LYS A 232 -22.50 -15.45 15.45
CA LYS A 232 -23.05 -14.48 16.42
C LYS A 232 -24.39 -13.87 15.98
N THR A 233 -24.59 -13.70 14.67
CA THR A 233 -25.78 -13.05 14.11
C THR A 233 -26.86 -14.04 13.63
N GLU A 234 -26.55 -15.33 13.55
CA GLU A 234 -27.44 -16.35 12.97
C GLU A 234 -28.83 -16.35 13.61
N LYS A 235 -28.92 -16.25 14.94
CA LYS A 235 -30.19 -16.23 15.68
C LYS A 235 -30.98 -14.94 15.50
N ASN A 236 -30.34 -13.88 15.01
CA ASN A 236 -30.92 -12.54 14.85
C ASN A 236 -31.12 -12.17 13.37
N GLY A 237 -31.25 -13.14 12.46
CA GLY A 237 -31.50 -12.87 11.02
C GLY A 237 -30.24 -12.79 10.15
N GLY A 238 -29.05 -13.09 10.71
CA GLY A 238 -27.79 -13.12 9.98
C GLY A 238 -27.14 -11.76 9.77
N LEU A 239 -26.07 -11.75 8.97
CA LEU A 239 -25.34 -10.53 8.64
C LEU A 239 -26.10 -9.70 7.58
N ALA A 240 -26.39 -8.44 7.91
CA ALA A 240 -26.99 -7.45 7.00
C ALA A 240 -25.95 -6.80 6.06
N GLY A 241 -24.65 -6.86 6.40
CA GLY A 241 -23.60 -6.32 5.56
C GLY A 241 -22.20 -6.57 6.12
N ILE A 242 -21.20 -6.40 5.25
CA ILE A 242 -19.76 -6.51 5.56
C ILE A 242 -19.08 -5.18 5.28
N ILE A 243 -18.29 -4.70 6.22
CA ILE A 243 -17.40 -3.55 6.08
C ILE A 243 -15.96 -4.07 6.20
N LEU A 244 -15.28 -4.20 5.06
CA LEU A 244 -13.86 -4.56 5.01
C LEU A 244 -13.03 -3.28 5.05
N ASP A 245 -12.29 -3.08 6.14
CA ASP A 245 -11.42 -1.91 6.30
C ASP A 245 -9.99 -2.24 5.90
N LEU A 246 -9.56 -1.65 4.78
CA LEU A 246 -8.21 -1.69 4.26
C LEU A 246 -7.49 -0.34 4.42
N ARG A 247 -8.05 0.62 5.14
CA ARG A 247 -7.41 1.91 5.39
C ARG A 247 -6.07 1.72 6.11
N SER A 248 -5.06 2.44 5.64
CA SER A 248 -3.69 2.39 6.17
C SER A 248 -3.04 0.98 6.13
N ASN A 249 -3.51 0.13 5.22
CA ASN A 249 -2.92 -1.18 4.97
C ASN A 249 -1.93 -1.08 3.79
N PRO A 250 -0.60 -1.17 4.02
CA PRO A 250 0.43 -0.99 3.00
C PRO A 250 0.51 -2.14 1.99
N GLY A 251 -0.31 -3.18 2.15
CA GLY A 251 -0.29 -4.37 1.32
C GLY A 251 0.42 -5.55 1.99
N GLY A 252 1.21 -6.28 1.23
CA GLY A 252 1.94 -7.47 1.65
C GLY A 252 1.92 -8.57 0.58
N LEU A 253 1.71 -9.81 0.99
CA LEU A 253 1.80 -10.99 0.12
C LEU A 253 0.71 -11.00 -0.96
N LEU A 254 1.14 -11.14 -2.23
CA LEU A 254 0.26 -11.27 -3.38
C LEU A 254 -0.70 -12.46 -3.25
N ASP A 255 -0.18 -13.62 -2.84
CA ASP A 255 -0.99 -14.83 -2.70
C ASP A 255 -2.10 -14.62 -1.65
N GLN A 256 -1.83 -13.84 -0.59
CA GLN A 256 -2.86 -13.51 0.40
C GLN A 256 -3.91 -12.53 -0.14
N ALA A 257 -3.54 -11.62 -1.05
CA ALA A 257 -4.54 -10.77 -1.74
C ALA A 257 -5.47 -11.62 -2.62
N VAL A 258 -4.91 -12.61 -3.32
CA VAL A 258 -5.70 -13.58 -4.11
C VAL A 258 -6.63 -14.39 -3.22
N ASP A 259 -6.12 -14.88 -2.09
CA ASP A 259 -6.88 -15.69 -1.14
C ASP A 259 -8.02 -14.89 -0.49
N VAL A 260 -7.74 -13.68 -0.01
CA VAL A 260 -8.75 -12.77 0.55
C VAL A 260 -9.82 -12.41 -0.49
N SER A 261 -9.42 -12.09 -1.72
CA SER A 261 -10.39 -11.85 -2.81
C SER A 261 -11.26 -13.08 -3.08
N SER A 262 -10.67 -14.27 -2.97
CA SER A 262 -11.37 -15.54 -3.19
C SER A 262 -12.44 -15.85 -2.15
N LEU A 263 -12.40 -15.24 -0.97
CA LEU A 263 -13.48 -15.34 0.03
C LEU A 263 -14.78 -14.69 -0.45
N PHE A 264 -14.69 -13.73 -1.37
CA PHE A 264 -15.82 -12.89 -1.80
C PHE A 264 -16.15 -13.00 -3.29
N LEU A 265 -15.33 -13.66 -4.08
CA LEU A 265 -15.52 -13.86 -5.52
C LEU A 265 -15.74 -15.34 -5.84
N LYS A 266 -16.64 -15.60 -6.80
CA LYS A 266 -16.95 -16.96 -7.25
C LYS A 266 -15.86 -17.54 -8.13
N GLU A 267 -15.41 -16.78 -9.13
CA GLU A 267 -14.47 -17.19 -10.16
C GLU A 267 -13.92 -15.97 -10.90
N GLY A 268 -12.96 -16.18 -11.78
CA GLY A 268 -12.39 -15.15 -12.64
C GLY A 268 -10.98 -14.75 -12.23
N ILE A 269 -10.46 -13.71 -12.86
CA ILE A 269 -9.12 -13.16 -12.61
C ILE A 269 -9.18 -12.26 -11.38
N VAL A 270 -8.24 -12.40 -10.44
CA VAL A 270 -8.07 -11.46 -9.33
C VAL A 270 -7.12 -10.33 -9.76
N VAL A 271 -6.01 -10.69 -10.36
CA VAL A 271 -4.96 -9.76 -10.77
C VAL A 271 -4.16 -10.39 -11.92
N SER A 272 -3.65 -9.56 -12.81
CA SER A 272 -2.65 -9.95 -13.80
C SER A 272 -1.44 -9.01 -13.74
N THR A 273 -0.31 -9.45 -14.29
CA THR A 273 0.91 -8.64 -14.34
C THR A 273 1.28 -8.33 -15.77
N GLU A 274 1.85 -7.15 -15.99
CA GLU A 274 2.48 -6.75 -17.24
C GLU A 274 3.97 -6.53 -16.95
N SER A 275 4.83 -7.37 -17.56
CA SER A 275 6.28 -7.31 -17.39
C SER A 275 6.96 -6.67 -18.62
N ARG A 276 8.30 -6.54 -18.57
CA ARG A 276 9.11 -6.05 -19.69
C ARG A 276 8.89 -6.87 -20.97
N ASP A 277 8.64 -8.17 -20.84
CA ASP A 277 8.24 -9.04 -21.93
C ASP A 277 6.72 -9.24 -21.88
N PRO A 278 5.95 -8.71 -22.85
CA PRO A 278 4.49 -8.84 -22.88
C PRO A 278 3.98 -10.28 -22.95
N GLN A 279 4.83 -11.22 -23.41
CA GLN A 279 4.49 -12.65 -23.45
C GLN A 279 4.58 -13.30 -22.08
N ASN A 280 5.28 -12.70 -21.14
CA ASN A 280 5.50 -13.22 -19.80
C ASN A 280 4.49 -12.61 -18.81
N LYS A 281 3.21 -12.87 -19.05
CA LYS A 281 2.09 -12.37 -18.22
C LYS A 281 1.71 -13.40 -17.16
N ASP A 282 1.86 -13.05 -15.88
CA ASP A 282 1.32 -13.86 -14.77
C ASP A 282 -0.13 -13.45 -14.49
N ILE A 283 -1.02 -14.44 -14.42
CA ILE A 283 -2.45 -14.23 -14.15
C ILE A 283 -2.85 -15.07 -12.94
N ARG A 284 -3.38 -14.42 -11.91
CA ARG A 284 -3.88 -15.07 -10.71
C ARG A 284 -5.39 -15.11 -10.69
N TYR A 285 -5.93 -16.30 -10.48
CA TYR A 285 -7.35 -16.58 -10.50
C TYR A 285 -7.92 -16.77 -9.10
N VAL A 286 -9.21 -16.50 -8.97
CA VAL A 286 -9.99 -16.83 -7.78
C VAL A 286 -9.87 -18.32 -7.48
N LYS A 287 -9.54 -18.68 -6.25
CA LYS A 287 -9.56 -20.08 -5.78
C LYS A 287 -11.00 -20.59 -5.76
N LYS A 288 -11.23 -21.76 -6.36
CA LYS A 288 -12.58 -22.34 -6.49
C LYS A 288 -13.08 -22.97 -5.19
N SER A 289 -12.17 -23.53 -4.38
CA SER A 289 -12.47 -24.21 -3.10
C SER A 289 -12.36 -23.25 -1.92
N GLY A 290 -12.87 -23.66 -0.76
CA GLY A 290 -12.82 -22.95 0.51
C GLY A 290 -14.09 -22.17 0.83
N PHE A 291 -14.05 -21.46 1.93
CA PHE A 291 -15.13 -20.59 2.38
C PHE A 291 -15.38 -19.46 1.38
N LYS A 292 -16.66 -19.16 1.13
CA LYS A 292 -17.07 -18.04 0.28
C LYS A 292 -18.30 -17.35 0.85
N ASP A 293 -18.27 -16.03 0.86
CA ASP A 293 -19.43 -15.18 1.03
C ASP A 293 -19.69 -14.40 -0.25
N LEU A 294 -20.63 -14.85 -1.04
CA LEU A 294 -20.91 -14.29 -2.36
C LEU A 294 -22.09 -13.31 -2.38
N THR A 295 -22.87 -13.25 -1.30
CA THR A 295 -24.20 -12.62 -1.31
C THR A 295 -24.41 -11.50 -0.30
N THR A 296 -23.72 -11.53 0.83
CA THR A 296 -23.84 -10.47 1.84
C THR A 296 -23.37 -9.14 1.24
N PRO A 297 -24.17 -8.06 1.29
CA PRO A 297 -23.78 -6.74 0.79
C PRO A 297 -22.45 -6.29 1.43
N MET A 298 -21.58 -5.65 0.64
CA MET A 298 -20.23 -5.38 1.08
C MET A 298 -19.75 -3.98 0.69
N VAL A 299 -19.11 -3.32 1.63
CA VAL A 299 -18.32 -2.09 1.44
C VAL A 299 -16.87 -2.37 1.75
N VAL A 300 -15.96 -1.79 0.99
CA VAL A 300 -14.52 -1.77 1.28
C VAL A 300 -14.10 -0.34 1.55
N LEU A 301 -13.50 -0.09 2.71
CA LEU A 301 -12.92 1.21 3.06
C LEU A 301 -11.45 1.27 2.65
N ILE A 302 -11.08 2.32 1.93
CA ILE A 302 -9.69 2.61 1.52
C ILE A 302 -9.32 4.06 1.81
N ASN A 303 -8.01 4.33 1.91
CA ASN A 303 -7.47 5.68 1.98
C ASN A 303 -6.11 5.78 1.26
N GLY A 304 -5.52 6.96 1.22
CA GLY A 304 -4.23 7.22 0.56
C GLY A 304 -3.05 6.38 1.07
N ALA A 305 -3.18 5.66 2.18
CA ALA A 305 -2.19 4.71 2.69
C ALA A 305 -2.56 3.23 2.41
N SER A 306 -3.67 2.97 1.73
CA SER A 306 -4.01 1.64 1.21
C SER A 306 -3.20 1.38 -0.05
N ALA A 307 -2.31 0.37 -0.04
CA ALA A 307 -1.35 0.17 -1.13
C ALA A 307 -1.22 -1.30 -1.56
N SER A 308 -0.74 -1.54 -2.81
CA SER A 308 -0.31 -2.86 -3.30
C SER A 308 -1.41 -3.93 -3.19
N ALA A 309 -1.23 -4.96 -2.33
CA ALA A 309 -2.20 -6.03 -2.10
C ALA A 309 -3.60 -5.51 -1.71
N SER A 310 -3.68 -4.41 -0.96
CA SER A 310 -4.96 -3.75 -0.64
C SER A 310 -5.65 -3.22 -1.90
N GLU A 311 -4.88 -2.68 -2.83
CA GLU A 311 -5.38 -2.16 -4.10
C GLU A 311 -5.80 -3.28 -5.05
N ILE A 312 -5.12 -4.43 -4.99
CA ILE A 312 -5.51 -5.64 -5.73
C ILE A 312 -6.89 -6.11 -5.25
N VAL A 313 -7.09 -6.24 -3.93
CA VAL A 313 -8.38 -6.67 -3.36
C VAL A 313 -9.48 -5.66 -3.67
N ALA A 314 -9.26 -4.36 -3.39
CA ALA A 314 -10.24 -3.32 -3.66
C ALA A 314 -10.60 -3.25 -5.15
N GLY A 315 -9.57 -3.26 -6.03
CA GLY A 315 -9.75 -3.21 -7.48
C GLY A 315 -10.48 -4.43 -8.05
N ALA A 316 -10.18 -5.63 -7.55
CA ALA A 316 -10.87 -6.85 -7.97
C ALA A 316 -12.34 -6.82 -7.54
N LEU A 317 -12.64 -6.51 -6.27
CA LEU A 317 -14.01 -6.44 -5.78
C LEU A 317 -14.82 -5.33 -6.47
N GLN A 318 -14.20 -4.20 -6.79
CA GLN A 318 -14.81 -3.12 -7.56
C GLN A 318 -15.13 -3.55 -8.99
N ASP A 319 -14.17 -4.14 -9.69
CA ASP A 319 -14.32 -4.55 -11.09
C ASP A 319 -15.44 -5.58 -11.29
N TYR A 320 -15.60 -6.51 -10.34
CA TYR A 320 -16.69 -7.48 -10.32
C TYR A 320 -18.00 -6.92 -9.74
N LYS A 321 -18.03 -5.66 -9.30
CA LYS A 321 -19.17 -5.06 -8.60
C LYS A 321 -19.63 -5.88 -7.39
N ARG A 322 -18.68 -6.55 -6.73
CA ARG A 322 -18.93 -7.35 -5.53
C ARG A 322 -19.06 -6.46 -4.29
N ALA A 323 -18.32 -5.38 -4.25
CA ALA A 323 -18.35 -4.40 -3.16
C ALA A 323 -18.38 -2.98 -3.71
N VAL A 324 -18.88 -2.06 -2.90
CA VAL A 324 -18.74 -0.62 -3.11
C VAL A 324 -17.47 -0.17 -2.40
N ILE A 325 -16.60 0.51 -3.11
CA ILE A 325 -15.37 1.05 -2.55
C ILE A 325 -15.64 2.46 -2.03
N MET A 326 -15.36 2.70 -0.76
CA MET A 326 -15.63 3.98 -0.09
C MET A 326 -14.38 4.54 0.58
N GLY A 327 -14.30 5.85 0.73
CA GLY A 327 -13.18 6.56 1.37
C GLY A 327 -12.46 7.50 0.42
N SER A 328 -11.14 7.56 0.45
CA SER A 328 -10.31 8.37 -0.45
C SER A 328 -9.48 7.49 -1.39
N GLN A 329 -8.98 8.09 -2.49
CA GLN A 329 -8.13 7.41 -3.48
C GLN A 329 -6.95 6.71 -2.78
N SER A 330 -6.66 5.46 -3.19
CA SER A 330 -5.54 4.68 -2.66
C SER A 330 -4.18 5.20 -3.13
N PHE A 331 -3.11 4.63 -2.62
CA PHE A 331 -1.73 5.08 -2.81
C PHE A 331 -1.26 5.06 -4.28
N GLY A 332 -1.54 3.98 -5.00
CA GLY A 332 -1.12 3.79 -6.39
C GLY A 332 0.14 2.94 -6.56
N LYS A 333 0.39 1.99 -5.66
CA LYS A 333 1.52 1.06 -5.80
C LYS A 333 1.13 -0.16 -6.63
N GLY A 334 1.32 -0.06 -7.93
CA GLY A 334 1.07 -1.17 -8.88
C GLY A 334 2.32 -1.97 -9.24
N SER A 335 3.49 -1.66 -8.70
CA SER A 335 4.75 -2.34 -9.02
C SER A 335 4.86 -3.70 -8.32
N VAL A 336 5.33 -4.70 -9.09
CA VAL A 336 5.60 -6.08 -8.62
C VAL A 336 7.09 -6.20 -8.34
N GLN A 337 7.44 -6.53 -7.10
CA GLN A 337 8.82 -6.80 -6.74
C GLN A 337 9.07 -8.31 -6.64
N THR A 338 10.22 -8.74 -7.14
CA THR A 338 10.82 -10.03 -6.79
C THR A 338 12.01 -9.81 -5.86
N VAL A 339 12.30 -10.81 -5.06
CA VAL A 339 13.50 -10.83 -4.23
C VAL A 339 14.39 -11.95 -4.73
N ALA A 340 15.52 -11.57 -5.30
CA ALA A 340 16.56 -12.49 -5.70
C ALA A 340 17.62 -12.56 -4.59
N GLN A 341 17.77 -13.73 -4.01
CA GLN A 341 18.86 -13.99 -3.07
C GLN A 341 20.17 -14.08 -3.85
N LEU A 342 21.17 -13.32 -3.48
CA LEU A 342 22.49 -13.31 -4.12
C LEU A 342 23.45 -14.28 -3.43
N ASP A 343 23.40 -14.30 -2.12
CA ASP A 343 24.15 -15.21 -1.26
C ASP A 343 23.36 -15.53 0.02
N LYS A 344 24.03 -16.04 1.08
CA LYS A 344 23.34 -16.44 2.32
C LYS A 344 22.78 -15.25 3.11
N GLU A 345 23.32 -14.06 2.92
CA GLU A 345 23.05 -12.90 3.77
C GLU A 345 22.56 -11.68 2.97
N THR A 346 22.67 -11.69 1.64
CA THR A 346 22.31 -10.55 0.81
C THR A 346 21.34 -10.91 -0.29
N GLY A 347 20.57 -9.90 -0.74
CA GLY A 347 19.61 -10.05 -1.82
C GLY A 347 19.38 -8.74 -2.58
N VAL A 348 18.64 -8.85 -3.65
CA VAL A 348 18.12 -7.71 -4.40
C VAL A 348 16.62 -7.82 -4.49
N LYS A 349 15.93 -6.79 -4.02
CA LYS A 349 14.51 -6.57 -4.31
C LYS A 349 14.44 -5.74 -5.58
N LEU A 350 13.82 -6.28 -6.61
CA LEU A 350 13.78 -5.68 -7.95
C LEU A 350 12.36 -5.61 -8.49
N THR A 351 11.95 -4.46 -9.00
CA THR A 351 10.69 -4.31 -9.71
C THR A 351 10.78 -4.99 -11.08
N ILE A 352 9.88 -5.94 -11.33
CA ILE A 352 9.89 -6.78 -12.55
C ILE A 352 8.63 -6.65 -13.39
N ALA A 353 7.54 -6.12 -12.85
CA ALA A 353 6.26 -6.01 -13.53
C ALA A 353 5.35 -4.97 -12.86
N GLN A 354 4.19 -4.73 -13.46
CA GLN A 354 3.11 -3.92 -12.89
C GLN A 354 1.83 -4.73 -12.78
N TYR A 355 1.05 -4.48 -11.72
CA TYR A 355 -0.26 -5.09 -11.50
C TYR A 355 -1.36 -4.42 -12.33
N MET A 356 -2.27 -5.25 -12.81
CA MET A 356 -3.48 -4.87 -13.52
C MET A 356 -4.70 -5.49 -12.83
N THR A 357 -5.77 -4.72 -12.66
CA THR A 357 -7.06 -5.24 -12.16
C THR A 357 -7.69 -6.22 -13.17
N PRO A 358 -8.75 -6.97 -12.81
CA PRO A 358 -9.46 -7.86 -13.72
C PRO A 358 -9.89 -7.20 -15.04
N LYS A 359 -10.23 -5.92 -15.00
CA LYS A 359 -10.59 -5.12 -16.21
C LYS A 359 -9.40 -4.42 -16.87
N ASN A 360 -8.17 -4.90 -16.60
CA ASN A 360 -6.94 -4.35 -17.14
C ASN A 360 -6.70 -2.86 -16.83
N ARG A 361 -7.21 -2.36 -15.70
CA ARG A 361 -6.86 -1.02 -15.20
C ARG A 361 -5.48 -1.08 -14.53
N LYS A 362 -4.62 -0.12 -14.83
CA LYS A 362 -3.31 0.03 -14.18
C LYS A 362 -3.49 0.63 -12.78
N ILE A 363 -2.81 0.03 -11.80
CA ILE A 363 -2.79 0.52 -10.41
C ILE A 363 -1.66 1.53 -10.22
N GLN A 364 -0.52 1.32 -10.91
CA GLN A 364 0.69 2.12 -10.74
C GLN A 364 0.43 3.61 -10.99
N ALA A 365 0.78 4.44 -10.01
CA ALA A 365 0.62 5.90 -9.95
C ALA A 365 -0.84 6.41 -10.02
N VAL A 366 -1.83 5.52 -10.23
CA VAL A 366 -3.25 5.86 -10.33
C VAL A 366 -4.02 5.46 -9.08
N GLY A 367 -3.71 4.28 -8.53
CA GLY A 367 -4.46 3.71 -7.40
C GLY A 367 -5.87 3.26 -7.77
N ILE A 368 -6.65 3.01 -6.74
CA ILE A 368 -8.08 2.69 -6.84
C ILE A 368 -8.87 3.92 -6.41
N MET A 369 -9.67 4.43 -7.34
CA MET A 369 -10.63 5.50 -7.05
C MET A 369 -11.84 4.89 -6.34
N PRO A 370 -12.27 5.46 -5.19
CA PRO A 370 -13.48 4.99 -4.54
C PRO A 370 -14.71 5.27 -5.39
N ASP A 371 -15.73 4.39 -5.28
CA ASP A 371 -17.05 4.62 -5.89
C ASP A 371 -17.82 5.72 -5.14
N VAL A 372 -17.57 5.84 -3.84
CA VAL A 372 -18.12 6.87 -2.96
C VAL A 372 -16.98 7.51 -2.17
N THR A 373 -16.70 8.76 -2.45
CA THR A 373 -15.69 9.52 -1.70
C THR A 373 -16.24 9.90 -0.33
N ILE A 374 -15.50 9.53 0.71
CA ILE A 374 -15.75 9.96 2.08
C ILE A 374 -14.45 10.54 2.60
N GLU A 375 -14.49 11.81 2.93
CA GLU A 375 -13.32 12.48 3.50
C GLU A 375 -13.03 11.95 4.90
N ASP A 376 -11.75 11.95 5.26
CA ASP A 376 -11.29 11.61 6.61
C ASP A 376 -11.52 12.84 7.49
N VAL A 377 -12.74 12.96 7.99
CA VAL A 377 -13.17 14.14 8.74
C VAL A 377 -13.12 13.82 10.23
N ASP A 378 -12.27 14.54 10.94
CA ASP A 378 -12.47 14.82 12.35
C ASP A 378 -13.65 15.82 12.44
N GLN A 379 -14.72 15.45 13.14
CA GLN A 379 -15.94 16.28 13.21
C GLN A 379 -15.68 17.72 13.63
N ASP A 380 -14.64 17.97 14.44
CA ASP A 380 -14.25 19.30 14.92
C ASP A 380 -13.45 20.12 13.90
N GLU A 381 -12.95 19.49 12.84
CA GLU A 381 -12.14 20.14 11.80
C GLU A 381 -12.87 20.38 10.47
N PHE A 382 -14.08 19.85 10.31
CA PHE A 382 -14.88 20.06 9.09
C PHE A 382 -15.18 21.55 8.86
N GLU A 383 -15.36 22.31 9.92
CA GLU A 383 -15.59 23.76 9.82
C GLU A 383 -14.32 24.57 9.52
N LYS A 384 -13.12 24.01 9.62
CA LYS A 384 -11.88 24.79 9.59
C LYS A 384 -10.95 24.55 8.40
N ASN A 385 -11.04 23.44 7.68
CA ASN A 385 -10.13 23.22 6.53
C ASN A 385 -10.66 22.17 5.55
N LEU A 386 -10.93 22.55 4.32
CA LEU A 386 -10.88 21.70 3.14
C LEU A 386 -9.45 21.14 3.05
N ARG A 387 -9.22 19.92 3.54
CA ARG A 387 -7.89 19.32 3.58
C ARG A 387 -7.62 18.54 2.31
N GLN A 388 -6.69 19.07 1.56
CA GLN A 388 -5.98 18.33 0.53
C GLN A 388 -5.18 17.16 1.15
N ASP A 389 -5.03 16.11 0.37
CA ASP A 389 -4.41 14.83 0.70
C ASP A 389 -3.28 14.86 1.75
N ARG A 390 -3.49 14.13 2.86
CA ARG A 390 -2.48 13.94 3.92
C ARG A 390 -1.46 12.85 3.58
N TYR A 391 -1.69 12.08 2.53
CA TYR A 391 -0.89 10.91 2.22
C TYR A 391 0.06 11.20 1.05
N ILE A 392 1.28 10.73 1.18
CA ILE A 392 2.23 10.65 0.07
C ILE A 392 1.75 9.51 -0.84
N ARG A 393 1.58 9.78 -2.12
CA ARG A 393 1.17 8.79 -3.13
C ARG A 393 2.38 8.29 -3.89
N GLU A 394 2.24 7.17 -4.60
CA GLU A 394 3.29 6.63 -5.46
C GLU A 394 3.82 7.70 -6.44
N LYS A 395 2.95 8.50 -7.04
CA LYS A 395 3.33 9.60 -7.95
C LYS A 395 4.19 10.69 -7.30
N ASP A 396 4.18 10.81 -5.97
CA ASP A 396 4.93 11.81 -5.21
C ASP A 396 6.35 11.32 -4.85
N LEU A 397 6.64 10.02 -5.07
CA LEU A 397 7.95 9.44 -4.82
C LEU A 397 8.93 9.81 -5.94
N ARG A 398 10.19 10.04 -5.56
CA ARG A 398 11.25 10.30 -6.54
C ARG A 398 11.46 9.06 -7.42
N ASN A 399 11.55 9.26 -8.75
CA ASN A 399 11.72 8.21 -9.76
C ASN A 399 10.60 7.16 -9.77
N HIS A 400 9.36 7.53 -9.40
CA HIS A 400 8.23 6.60 -9.48
C HIS A 400 7.98 6.13 -10.92
N LEU A 401 7.41 4.93 -11.06
CA LEU A 401 7.05 4.36 -12.35
C LEU A 401 5.73 4.95 -12.87
N THR A 402 5.71 5.35 -14.12
CA THR A 402 4.47 5.85 -14.75
C THR A 402 3.57 4.70 -15.20
N ALA A 403 2.26 4.96 -15.29
CA ALA A 403 1.28 3.97 -15.75
C ALA A 403 1.35 3.69 -17.26
N MET A 404 1.87 4.66 -18.02
CA MET A 404 2.03 4.57 -19.49
C MET A 404 3.43 5.02 -19.91
N ILE A 405 3.86 4.58 -21.07
CA ILE A 405 5.07 5.12 -21.71
C ILE A 405 4.72 6.53 -22.19
N GLU A 406 5.29 7.53 -21.54
CA GLU A 406 5.10 8.94 -21.89
C GLU A 406 6.01 9.34 -23.05
N ASN A 407 5.53 10.24 -23.90
CA ASN A 407 6.39 10.91 -24.85
C ASN A 407 7.23 12.02 -24.18
N PRO A 408 8.30 12.52 -24.78
CA PRO A 408 9.20 13.50 -24.15
C PRO A 408 8.53 14.82 -23.76
N SER A 409 7.50 15.25 -24.47
CA SER A 409 6.76 16.48 -24.16
C SER A 409 5.82 16.31 -22.98
N GLU A 410 5.11 15.19 -22.88
CA GLU A 410 4.24 14.86 -21.76
C GLU A 410 5.05 14.68 -20.46
N LYS A 411 6.20 14.02 -20.56
CA LYS A 411 7.11 13.89 -19.42
C LYS A 411 7.57 15.26 -18.89
N LYS A 412 7.96 16.18 -19.78
CA LYS A 412 8.40 17.51 -19.38
C LYS A 412 7.29 18.34 -18.75
N GLN A 413 6.07 18.23 -19.28
CA GLN A 413 4.89 18.90 -18.72
C GLN A 413 4.58 18.35 -17.32
N ARG A 414 4.54 17.02 -17.15
CA ARG A 414 4.32 16.37 -15.85
C ARG A 414 5.36 16.79 -14.81
N GLU A 415 6.66 16.79 -15.18
CA GLU A 415 7.75 17.21 -14.28
C GLU A 415 7.60 18.67 -13.83
N ALA A 416 7.11 19.55 -14.71
CA ALA A 416 6.83 20.93 -14.40
C ALA A 416 5.65 21.06 -13.42
N ASP A 417 4.55 20.35 -13.67
CA ASP A 417 3.36 20.36 -12.83
C ASP A 417 3.66 19.80 -11.44
N GLU A 418 4.41 18.69 -11.34
CA GLU A 418 4.87 18.10 -10.08
C GLU A 418 5.78 19.05 -9.27
N ARG A 419 6.60 19.85 -9.97
CA ARG A 419 7.45 20.84 -9.30
C ARG A 419 6.62 21.95 -8.65
N VAL A 420 5.60 22.45 -9.36
CA VAL A 420 4.67 23.46 -8.83
C VAL A 420 3.90 22.91 -7.63
N GLU A 421 3.40 21.70 -7.72
CA GLU A 421 2.67 21.04 -6.62
C GLU A 421 3.56 20.83 -5.37
N ARG A 422 4.82 20.42 -5.56
CA ARG A 422 5.79 20.28 -4.45
C ARG A 422 6.09 21.61 -3.76
N LEU A 423 6.24 22.70 -4.52
CA LEU A 423 6.45 24.03 -3.96
C LEU A 423 5.23 24.50 -3.15
N HIS A 424 4.03 24.25 -3.64
CA HIS A 424 2.80 24.59 -2.93
C HIS A 424 2.67 23.79 -1.62
N LYS A 425 2.95 22.47 -1.66
CA LYS A 425 2.97 21.62 -0.46
C LYS A 425 4.00 22.06 0.59
N MET A 426 5.20 22.49 0.16
CA MET A 426 6.22 23.04 1.06
C MET A 426 5.72 24.29 1.78
N GLN A 427 5.13 25.24 1.05
CA GLN A 427 4.61 26.48 1.62
C GLN A 427 3.46 26.20 2.62
N GLU A 428 2.61 25.21 2.35
CA GLU A 428 1.56 24.81 3.26
C GLU A 428 2.12 24.15 4.54
N LEU A 429 3.14 23.31 4.43
CA LEU A 429 3.80 22.67 5.58
C LEU A 429 4.47 23.70 6.49
N GLU A 430 5.07 24.77 5.93
CA GLU A 430 5.64 25.86 6.71
C GLU A 430 4.56 26.65 7.48
N LYS A 431 3.41 26.91 6.86
CA LYS A 431 2.26 27.56 7.51
C LYS A 431 1.66 26.72 8.64
N ARG A 432 1.77 25.36 8.56
CA ARG A 432 1.24 24.42 9.57
C ARG A 432 2.11 24.28 10.82
N LYS A 433 3.42 24.48 10.73
CA LYS A 433 4.32 24.43 11.90
C LYS A 433 3.98 25.44 13.00
N THR A 434 3.15 26.44 12.69
CA THR A 434 2.82 27.53 13.61
C THR A 434 1.52 27.35 14.41
N LYS A 435 0.71 26.26 14.18
CA LYS A 435 -0.56 26.07 14.91
C LYS A 435 -0.89 24.59 15.08
N LYS A 436 -0.57 23.97 16.24
CA LYS A 436 -1.45 23.01 16.91
C LYS A 436 -0.92 22.55 18.28
N LYS A 437 -1.57 22.96 19.35
CA LYS A 437 -1.69 22.18 20.59
C LYS A 437 -2.70 21.08 20.31
N ILE A 438 -2.25 19.84 20.07
CA ILE A 438 -3.13 18.67 20.05
C ILE A 438 -3.26 18.19 21.49
N VAL A 439 -4.48 17.97 21.94
CA VAL A 439 -4.77 17.49 23.28
C VAL A 439 -4.19 16.08 23.48
N GLU A 440 -3.50 15.85 24.59
CA GLU A 440 -2.78 14.60 24.90
C GLU A 440 -3.70 13.36 24.87
N ASP A 441 -4.98 13.51 25.12
CA ASP A 441 -5.98 12.44 25.13
C ASP A 441 -6.32 11.84 23.75
N GLU A 442 -6.10 12.57 22.64
CA GLU A 442 -6.38 12.03 21.29
C GLU A 442 -5.38 10.94 20.86
N LEU A 443 -4.15 10.96 21.38
CA LEU A 443 -3.10 9.98 21.05
C LEU A 443 -3.42 8.57 21.55
N PHE A 444 -4.23 8.46 22.60
CA PHE A 444 -4.52 7.21 23.30
C PHE A 444 -5.96 6.73 23.12
N LYS A 445 -6.74 7.38 22.24
CA LYS A 445 -8.06 6.86 21.88
C LYS A 445 -7.87 5.51 21.17
N THR A 446 -8.26 4.46 21.86
CA THR A 446 -8.37 3.13 21.24
C THR A 446 -9.38 3.22 20.11
N PHE A 447 -8.99 2.77 18.90
CA PHE A 447 -9.90 2.75 17.76
C PHE A 447 -11.14 1.90 18.09
N LYS A 448 -12.33 2.49 17.93
CA LYS A 448 -13.61 1.81 18.04
C LYS A 448 -14.38 1.99 16.74
N ALA A 449 -14.67 0.89 16.07
CA ALA A 449 -15.38 0.95 14.78
C ALA A 449 -16.74 1.65 14.89
N GLN A 450 -17.41 1.54 16.04
CA GLN A 450 -18.71 2.17 16.31
C GLN A 450 -18.64 3.70 16.47
N GLU A 451 -17.45 4.27 16.67
CA GLU A 451 -17.22 5.71 16.81
C GLU A 451 -16.55 6.31 15.57
N ASP A 452 -16.11 5.47 14.63
CA ASP A 452 -15.42 5.91 13.40
C ASP A 452 -16.44 6.41 12.36
N TYR A 453 -16.26 7.65 11.92
CA TYR A 453 -17.19 8.31 10.99
C TYR A 453 -17.35 7.55 9.68
N GLN A 454 -16.25 7.10 9.05
CA GLN A 454 -16.31 6.40 7.77
C GLN A 454 -16.94 5.01 7.89
N VAL A 455 -16.72 4.31 9.02
CA VAL A 455 -17.37 3.03 9.33
C VAL A 455 -18.88 3.23 9.49
N LEU A 456 -19.29 4.29 10.21
CA LEU A 456 -20.71 4.62 10.35
C LEU A 456 -21.36 5.00 9.01
N GLN A 457 -20.67 5.73 8.14
CA GLN A 457 -21.19 6.02 6.79
C GLN A 457 -21.32 4.75 5.95
N ALA A 458 -20.34 3.84 5.99
CA ALA A 458 -20.41 2.55 5.32
C ALA A 458 -21.59 1.70 5.83
N MET A 459 -21.82 1.67 7.13
CA MET A 459 -22.97 1.00 7.73
C MET A 459 -24.30 1.61 7.24
N ARG A 460 -24.43 2.94 7.26
CA ARG A 460 -25.64 3.63 6.79
C ARG A 460 -25.91 3.37 5.30
N TYR A 461 -24.86 3.31 4.49
CA TYR A 461 -24.97 2.96 3.08
C TYR A 461 -25.54 1.55 2.90
N LEU A 462 -25.02 0.56 3.65
CA LEU A 462 -25.50 -0.82 3.64
C LEU A 462 -26.95 -0.93 4.15
N GLN A 463 -27.32 -0.17 5.18
CA GLN A 463 -28.71 -0.08 5.64
C GLN A 463 -29.63 0.44 4.55
N GLY A 464 -29.29 1.55 3.89
CA GLY A 464 -30.04 2.10 2.77
C GLY A 464 -30.19 1.11 1.62
N TYR A 465 -29.09 0.42 1.24
CA TYR A 465 -29.11 -0.61 0.21
C TYR A 465 -30.09 -1.74 0.54
N ASN A 466 -30.13 -2.22 1.77
CA ASN A 466 -31.05 -3.28 2.21
C ASN A 466 -32.52 -2.84 2.09
N VAL A 467 -32.84 -1.62 2.52
CA VAL A 467 -34.19 -1.04 2.35
C VAL A 467 -34.60 -0.99 0.88
N PHE A 468 -33.73 -0.53 -0.02
CA PHE A 468 -34.01 -0.51 -1.47
C PHE A 468 -34.15 -1.91 -2.06
N LYS A 469 -33.44 -2.90 -1.57
CA LYS A 469 -33.55 -4.29 -2.02
C LYS A 469 -34.90 -4.89 -1.65
N GLU A 470 -35.35 -4.65 -0.43
CA GLU A 470 -36.67 -5.11 0.07
C GLU A 470 -37.82 -4.49 -0.71
N THR A 471 -37.78 -3.17 -0.97
CA THR A 471 -38.82 -2.49 -1.74
C THR A 471 -38.96 -3.00 -3.18
N LYS A 472 -37.85 -3.41 -3.82
CA LYS A 472 -37.87 -4.05 -5.14
C LYS A 472 -38.49 -5.45 -5.12
N THR A 473 -38.43 -6.16 -4.01
CA THR A 473 -38.97 -7.51 -3.85
C THR A 473 -40.52 -7.47 -3.65
N ILE A 474 -41.02 -6.42 -3.02
CA ILE A 474 -42.47 -6.22 -2.81
C ILE A 474 -43.20 -5.83 -4.11
N ASN A 475 -42.48 -5.24 -5.08
CA ASN A 475 -43.05 -4.78 -6.35
C ASN A 475 -42.92 -5.81 -7.51
N LYS A 476 -42.50 -7.04 -7.23
CA LYS A 476 -42.53 -8.19 -8.13
C LYS A 476 -43.55 -9.22 -7.66
#